data_f9aeb90db6c66b7363e05e8cb14d3bec
#
_entry.id   f9aeb90db6c66b7363e05e8cb14d3bec
#
_cell.length_a   1.000
_cell.length_b   1.000
_cell.length_c   1.000
_cell.angle_alpha   90.00
_cell.angle_beta   90.00
_cell.angle_gamma   90.00
#
_symmetry.space_group_name_H-M   'P 1'
#
loop_
_entity.id
_entity.type
_entity.pdbx_description
1 polymer ?
#
loop_
_entity_poly.entity_id
_entity_poly.type
_entity_poly.pdbx_seq_one_letter_code
_entity_poly.pdbx_strand_id
1 'polypeptide(L)'
;IQQRKFSAIQRQTLVSVLENQYQELGAGMNEKNKAAFEKVQANISLLKNDNCFAVTTAHQPNLFTGPLYFFYKIIHVIKLASALKAQFPENDFVPVYYMGSEDADLAEVGSYSIDGAKHQWKTKQTGAIGRMLVDDHLLQLLQDLEGYWTVKPEGKGAFEIIKAAYKKGNTINDATLQMVHSFFGQYGLVVVQPDDAKLKSLFVEVMQKELTTQFSHASIQPTLKRLSENYHVQTEGRAINLFYLKDANRNRIEKSGELFSVVDTNIQFTQTEIIKELQIYPDRFSPN
;
A
#
# COMPACT_ATOMS: atom_id res chain seq x y z
N ILE A 1 7.71 7.59 -21.88
CA ILE A 1 8.90 6.71 -21.90
C ILE A 1 10.17 7.56 -21.93
N GLN A 2 10.38 8.40 -22.95
CA GLN A 2 11.63 9.18 -23.09
C GLN A 2 11.97 10.01 -21.84
N GLN A 3 11.02 10.73 -21.26
CA GLN A 3 11.24 11.53 -20.05
C GLN A 3 11.61 10.69 -18.84
N ARG A 4 11.06 9.46 -18.71
CA ARG A 4 11.31 8.56 -17.57
C ARG A 4 12.68 7.88 -17.63
N LYS A 5 13.26 7.67 -18.81
CA LYS A 5 14.61 7.09 -18.96
C LYS A 5 15.70 7.88 -18.23
N PHE A 6 15.50 9.19 -18.07
CA PHE A 6 16.49 10.09 -17.44
C PHE A 6 16.17 10.39 -15.96
N SER A 7 15.13 9.80 -15.39
CA SER A 7 14.82 9.98 -13.97
C SER A 7 15.77 9.17 -13.11
N ALA A 8 16.35 9.77 -12.08
CA ALA A 8 17.08 9.04 -11.04
C ALA A 8 16.12 8.13 -10.30
N ILE A 9 16.32 6.82 -10.40
CA ILE A 9 15.46 5.80 -9.78
C ILE A 9 16.33 4.86 -8.96
N GLN A 10 15.95 4.62 -7.71
CA GLN A 10 16.62 3.71 -6.79
C GLN A 10 16.19 2.25 -7.01
N ARG A 11 16.42 1.73 -8.22
CA ARG A 11 15.97 0.42 -8.68
C ARG A 11 16.47 -0.72 -7.81
N GLN A 12 17.75 -0.69 -7.42
CA GLN A 12 18.38 -1.75 -6.63
C GLN A 12 17.72 -1.88 -5.25
N THR A 13 17.44 -0.76 -4.58
CA THR A 13 16.75 -0.76 -3.30
C THR A 13 15.34 -1.33 -3.43
N LEU A 14 14.57 -0.89 -4.42
CA LEU A 14 13.23 -1.41 -4.67
C LEU A 14 13.25 -2.93 -4.91
N VAL A 15 14.13 -3.41 -5.77
CA VAL A 15 14.20 -4.84 -6.09
C VAL A 15 14.63 -5.66 -4.88
N SER A 16 15.64 -5.20 -4.11
CA SER A 16 16.07 -5.88 -2.89
C SER A 16 14.93 -6.01 -1.87
N VAL A 17 14.11 -4.98 -1.71
CA VAL A 17 12.94 -5.03 -0.82
C VAL A 17 11.90 -6.00 -1.35
N LEU A 18 11.58 -5.96 -2.63
CA LEU A 18 10.62 -6.88 -3.25
C LEU A 18 11.08 -8.34 -3.17
N GLU A 19 12.35 -8.62 -3.42
CA GLU A 19 12.93 -9.97 -3.27
C GLU A 19 12.72 -10.49 -1.85
N ASN A 20 12.94 -9.65 -0.80
CA ASN A 20 12.69 -10.02 0.60
C ASN A 20 11.20 -10.25 0.88
N GLN A 21 10.31 -9.34 0.48
CA GLN A 21 8.85 -9.47 0.67
C GLN A 21 8.31 -10.77 0.06
N TYR A 22 8.82 -11.15 -1.11
CA TYR A 22 8.39 -12.36 -1.80
C TYR A 22 9.10 -13.63 -1.33
N GLN A 23 10.27 -13.54 -0.68
CA GLN A 23 10.95 -14.70 -0.10
C GLN A 23 10.12 -15.34 1.01
N GLU A 24 9.51 -14.53 1.88
CA GLU A 24 8.62 -15.00 2.95
C GLU A 24 7.36 -15.66 2.38
N LEU A 25 6.78 -15.05 1.34
CA LEU A 25 5.64 -15.62 0.63
C LEU A 25 5.99 -16.96 0.00
N GLY A 26 7.16 -17.09 -0.64
CA GLY A 26 7.62 -18.29 -1.34
C GLY A 26 7.85 -19.49 -0.43
N ALA A 27 8.26 -19.27 0.82
CA ALA A 27 8.55 -20.34 1.77
C ALA A 27 7.34 -21.25 2.10
N GLY A 28 6.11 -20.76 1.90
CA GLY A 28 4.87 -21.52 2.14
C GLY A 28 4.12 -21.98 0.89
N MET A 29 4.70 -21.83 -0.31
CA MET A 29 3.99 -22.12 -1.56
C MET A 29 3.94 -23.61 -1.92
N ASN A 30 2.80 -24.02 -2.45
CA ASN A 30 2.64 -25.33 -3.08
C ASN A 30 3.04 -25.29 -4.58
N GLU A 31 3.26 -26.46 -5.17
CA GLU A 31 3.66 -26.61 -6.59
C GLU A 31 2.71 -25.88 -7.58
N LYS A 32 1.41 -25.80 -7.26
CA LYS A 32 0.41 -25.14 -8.11
C LYS A 32 0.67 -23.64 -8.29
N ASN A 33 1.25 -23.00 -7.29
CA ASN A 33 1.53 -21.56 -7.29
C ASN A 33 2.96 -21.22 -7.76
N LYS A 34 3.80 -22.23 -7.97
CA LYS A 34 5.21 -22.05 -8.32
C LYS A 34 5.41 -21.29 -9.64
N ALA A 35 4.69 -21.66 -10.69
CA ALA A 35 4.80 -20.97 -11.98
C ALA A 35 4.38 -19.49 -11.92
N ALA A 36 3.34 -19.17 -11.13
CA ALA A 36 2.92 -17.78 -10.88
C ALA A 36 4.00 -17.01 -10.12
N PHE A 37 4.60 -17.63 -9.12
CA PHE A 37 5.69 -17.06 -8.34
C PHE A 37 6.93 -16.77 -9.20
N GLU A 38 7.37 -17.75 -10.01
CA GLU A 38 8.51 -17.59 -10.92
C GLU A 38 8.29 -16.43 -11.91
N LYS A 39 7.07 -16.26 -12.41
CA LYS A 39 6.73 -15.15 -13.29
C LYS A 39 6.82 -13.79 -12.60
N VAL A 40 6.38 -13.70 -11.34
CA VAL A 40 6.52 -12.50 -10.54
C VAL A 40 7.98 -12.20 -10.23
N GLN A 41 8.78 -13.21 -9.87
CA GLN A 41 10.22 -13.06 -9.65
C GLN A 41 10.96 -12.58 -10.90
N ALA A 42 10.60 -13.09 -12.06
CA ALA A 42 11.13 -12.59 -13.33
C ALA A 42 10.82 -11.10 -13.53
N ASN A 43 9.58 -10.66 -13.25
CA ASN A 43 9.18 -9.26 -13.32
C ASN A 43 9.91 -8.38 -12.29
N ILE A 44 10.10 -8.86 -11.07
CA ILE A 44 10.90 -8.16 -10.06
C ILE A 44 12.33 -7.96 -10.58
N SER A 45 12.92 -9.00 -11.16
CA SER A 45 14.28 -8.91 -11.74
C SER A 45 14.36 -7.93 -12.91
N LEU A 46 13.32 -7.83 -13.75
CA LEU A 46 13.26 -6.85 -14.85
C LEU A 46 13.29 -5.40 -14.35
N LEU A 47 12.76 -5.11 -13.16
CA LEU A 47 12.78 -3.76 -12.58
C LEU A 47 14.19 -3.21 -12.34
N LYS A 48 15.24 -4.05 -12.36
CA LYS A 48 16.65 -3.62 -12.32
C LYS A 48 17.07 -2.85 -13.56
N ASN A 49 16.44 -3.10 -14.71
CA ASN A 49 16.85 -2.60 -16.00
C ASN A 49 16.34 -1.19 -16.28
N ASP A 50 17.15 -0.36 -16.91
CA ASP A 50 16.79 1.03 -17.23
C ASP A 50 15.70 1.15 -18.29
N ASN A 51 15.53 0.14 -19.14
CA ASN A 51 14.46 0.06 -20.14
C ASN A 51 13.18 -0.59 -19.59
N CYS A 52 13.11 -0.89 -18.31
CA CYS A 52 11.93 -1.41 -17.66
C CYS A 52 11.12 -0.31 -16.96
N PHE A 53 9.79 -0.33 -17.13
CA PHE A 53 8.85 0.64 -16.58
C PHE A 53 7.77 -0.06 -15.77
N ALA A 54 7.47 0.45 -14.57
CA ALA A 54 6.33 0.01 -13.79
C ALA A 54 5.04 0.66 -14.30
N VAL A 55 4.01 -0.15 -14.51
CA VAL A 55 2.63 0.30 -14.76
C VAL A 55 1.86 0.07 -13.48
N THR A 56 1.56 1.14 -12.74
CA THR A 56 1.16 1.05 -11.35
C THR A 56 -0.29 1.45 -11.12
N THR A 57 -0.99 0.68 -10.29
CA THR A 57 -2.21 1.09 -9.61
C THR A 57 -2.02 1.02 -8.10
N ALA A 58 -2.80 1.80 -7.35
CA ALA A 58 -2.75 1.80 -5.89
C ALA A 58 -4.15 1.64 -5.29
N HIS A 59 -4.21 0.95 -4.15
CA HIS A 59 -5.40 0.85 -3.31
C HIS A 59 -5.03 0.44 -1.88
N GLN A 60 -5.90 0.79 -0.91
CA GLN A 60 -5.79 0.28 0.46
C GLN A 60 -6.03 -1.24 0.49
N PRO A 61 -5.54 -1.94 1.54
CA PRO A 61 -5.80 -3.36 1.75
C PRO A 61 -7.20 -3.62 2.32
N ASN A 62 -8.23 -3.39 1.49
CA ASN A 62 -9.62 -3.65 1.87
C ASN A 62 -9.85 -5.12 2.20
N LEU A 63 -10.68 -5.39 3.21
CA LEU A 63 -11.00 -6.75 3.60
C LEU A 63 -11.56 -7.57 2.44
N PHE A 64 -11.03 -8.79 2.27
CA PHE A 64 -11.53 -9.81 1.34
C PHE A 64 -11.69 -9.35 -0.11
N THR A 65 -10.84 -8.45 -0.59
CA THR A 65 -10.85 -7.80 -1.91
C THR A 65 -11.54 -6.43 -1.98
N GLY A 66 -12.43 -6.12 -1.04
CA GLY A 66 -13.16 -4.86 -1.05
C GLY A 66 -14.07 -4.69 -2.28
N PRO A 67 -14.27 -3.48 -2.76
CA PRO A 67 -15.17 -3.21 -3.86
C PRO A 67 -14.63 -3.73 -5.20
N LEU A 68 -15.55 -4.06 -6.13
CA LEU A 68 -15.22 -4.65 -7.43
C LEU A 68 -14.20 -3.84 -8.25
N TYR A 69 -14.17 -2.52 -8.09
CA TYR A 69 -13.20 -1.68 -8.81
C TYR A 69 -11.74 -1.97 -8.43
N PHE A 70 -11.47 -2.60 -7.28
CA PHE A 70 -10.14 -3.12 -6.95
C PHE A 70 -9.63 -4.10 -8.02
N PHE A 71 -10.46 -5.06 -8.40
CA PHE A 71 -10.16 -5.99 -9.49
C PHE A 71 -9.96 -5.27 -10.83
N TYR A 72 -10.85 -4.34 -11.17
CA TYR A 72 -10.74 -3.56 -12.41
C TYR A 72 -9.43 -2.78 -12.49
N LYS A 73 -9.02 -2.13 -11.40
CA LYS A 73 -7.74 -1.41 -11.35
C LYS A 73 -6.55 -2.34 -11.62
N ILE A 74 -6.51 -3.51 -11.00
CA ILE A 74 -5.44 -4.50 -11.18
C ILE A 74 -5.45 -5.06 -12.61
N ILE A 75 -6.61 -5.50 -13.10
CA ILE A 75 -6.73 -6.03 -14.46
C ILE A 75 -6.33 -4.98 -15.50
N HIS A 76 -6.68 -3.71 -15.25
CA HIS A 76 -6.33 -2.61 -16.14
C HIS A 76 -4.81 -2.47 -16.27
N VAL A 77 -4.05 -2.44 -15.18
CA VAL A 77 -2.58 -2.30 -15.25
C VAL A 77 -1.92 -3.52 -15.88
N ILE A 78 -2.45 -4.73 -15.66
CA ILE A 78 -1.99 -5.95 -16.33
C ILE A 78 -2.19 -5.83 -17.85
N LYS A 79 -3.38 -5.44 -18.29
CA LYS A 79 -3.70 -5.24 -19.71
C LYS A 79 -2.89 -4.11 -20.33
N LEU A 80 -2.73 -2.99 -19.61
CA LEU A 80 -1.96 -1.85 -20.09
C LEU A 80 -0.48 -2.19 -20.23
N ALA A 81 0.12 -2.90 -19.27
CA ALA A 81 1.51 -3.35 -19.36
C ALA A 81 1.72 -4.23 -20.60
N SER A 82 0.79 -5.16 -20.87
CA SER A 82 0.82 -6.01 -22.05
C SER A 82 0.70 -5.22 -23.36
N ALA A 83 -0.23 -4.25 -23.42
CA ALA A 83 -0.42 -3.40 -24.59
C ALA A 83 0.80 -2.49 -24.87
N LEU A 84 1.41 -1.95 -23.81
CA LEU A 84 2.63 -1.15 -23.92
C LEU A 84 3.82 -2.00 -24.40
N LYS A 85 3.96 -3.23 -23.93
CA LYS A 85 5.01 -4.16 -24.42
C LYS A 85 4.83 -4.48 -25.91
N ALA A 86 3.60 -4.66 -26.36
CA ALA A 86 3.33 -4.86 -27.79
C ALA A 86 3.64 -3.63 -28.63
N GLN A 87 3.40 -2.42 -28.12
CA GLN A 87 3.66 -1.15 -28.83
C GLN A 87 5.14 -0.72 -28.78
N PHE A 88 5.84 -1.08 -27.70
CA PHE A 88 7.25 -0.71 -27.48
C PHE A 88 8.08 -1.95 -27.13
N PRO A 89 8.35 -2.82 -28.11
CA PRO A 89 8.96 -4.14 -27.86
C PRO A 89 10.37 -4.10 -27.27
N GLU A 90 11.08 -2.97 -27.42
CA GLU A 90 12.41 -2.74 -26.86
C GLU A 90 12.41 -2.41 -25.36
N ASN A 91 11.24 -2.11 -24.79
CA ASN A 91 11.10 -1.80 -23.39
C ASN A 91 10.31 -2.89 -22.68
N ASP A 92 10.54 -3.02 -21.37
CA ASP A 92 9.77 -3.91 -20.51
C ASP A 92 8.77 -3.13 -19.66
N PHE A 93 7.61 -3.74 -19.39
CA PHE A 93 6.54 -3.14 -18.61
C PHE A 93 6.05 -4.12 -17.56
N VAL A 94 6.26 -3.79 -16.29
CA VAL A 94 5.87 -4.63 -15.17
C VAL A 94 4.58 -4.07 -14.56
N PRO A 95 3.49 -4.86 -14.49
CA PRO A 95 2.29 -4.44 -13.78
C PRO A 95 2.54 -4.48 -12.28
N VAL A 96 2.19 -3.38 -11.58
CA VAL A 96 2.44 -3.19 -10.16
C VAL A 96 1.16 -2.78 -9.44
N TYR A 97 0.90 -3.44 -8.31
CA TYR A 97 -0.06 -2.99 -7.31
C TYR A 97 0.70 -2.43 -6.10
N TYR A 98 0.53 -1.13 -5.87
CA TYR A 98 1.04 -0.44 -4.69
C TYR A 98 -0.02 -0.49 -3.59
N MET A 99 0.28 -1.16 -2.49
CA MET A 99 -0.63 -1.36 -1.37
C MET A 99 -0.59 -0.13 -0.47
N GLY A 100 -1.70 0.61 -0.37
CA GLY A 100 -1.85 1.75 0.54
C GLY A 100 -2.02 1.30 1.99
N SER A 101 -1.05 0.58 2.51
CA SER A 101 -1.12 -0.17 3.77
C SER A 101 -1.00 0.68 5.04
N GLU A 102 -0.54 1.92 4.89
CA GLU A 102 -0.37 2.84 6.02
C GLU A 102 -1.64 3.64 6.35
N ASP A 103 -2.72 3.47 5.58
CA ASP A 103 -4.01 4.07 5.89
C ASP A 103 -4.54 3.54 7.23
N ALA A 104 -5.26 4.40 7.97
CA ALA A 104 -5.83 4.09 9.28
C ALA A 104 -7.37 4.19 9.31
N ASP A 105 -8.02 4.39 8.14
CA ASP A 105 -9.48 4.46 8.07
C ASP A 105 -10.12 3.07 8.10
N LEU A 106 -10.15 2.48 9.31
CA LEU A 106 -10.77 1.19 9.53
C LEU A 106 -12.29 1.21 9.23
N ALA A 107 -12.95 2.36 9.32
CA ALA A 107 -14.37 2.47 9.01
C ALA A 107 -14.64 2.26 7.50
N GLU A 108 -13.71 2.70 6.65
CA GLU A 108 -13.76 2.48 5.21
C GLU A 108 -13.32 1.05 4.85
N VAL A 109 -12.07 0.70 5.15
CA VAL A 109 -11.46 -0.54 4.62
C VAL A 109 -11.79 -1.80 5.43
N GLY A 110 -12.21 -1.64 6.68
CA GLY A 110 -12.57 -2.73 7.60
C GLY A 110 -14.02 -3.19 7.47
N SER A 111 -14.68 -2.96 6.34
CA SER A 111 -16.07 -3.36 6.12
C SER A 111 -16.32 -3.90 4.71
N TYR A 112 -17.33 -4.74 4.59
CA TYR A 112 -17.85 -5.20 3.29
C TYR A 112 -19.38 -5.23 3.34
N SER A 113 -20.03 -5.26 2.17
CA SER A 113 -21.48 -5.32 2.04
C SER A 113 -21.89 -6.49 1.17
N ILE A 114 -22.89 -7.24 1.62
CA ILE A 114 -23.52 -8.34 0.88
C ILE A 114 -25.02 -8.18 0.95
N ASP A 115 -25.68 -8.21 -0.22
CA ASP A 115 -27.14 -8.07 -0.35
C ASP A 115 -27.71 -6.86 0.42
N GLY A 116 -26.95 -5.77 0.47
CA GLY A 116 -27.31 -4.54 1.17
C GLY A 116 -26.99 -4.52 2.67
N ALA A 117 -26.60 -5.64 3.26
CA ALA A 117 -26.15 -5.70 4.67
C ALA A 117 -24.67 -5.35 4.78
N LYS A 118 -24.34 -4.37 5.64
CA LYS A 118 -22.95 -3.99 5.95
C LYS A 118 -22.42 -4.82 7.10
N HIS A 119 -21.28 -5.47 6.87
CA HIS A 119 -20.51 -6.20 7.87
C HIS A 119 -19.24 -5.44 8.18
N GLN A 120 -18.88 -5.30 9.45
CA GLN A 120 -17.73 -4.50 9.86
C GLN A 120 -16.84 -5.28 10.84
N TRP A 121 -15.56 -5.23 10.61
CA TRP A 121 -14.55 -5.75 11.53
C TRP A 121 -14.50 -4.91 12.81
N LYS A 122 -14.90 -5.54 13.92
CA LYS A 122 -14.86 -4.94 15.26
C LYS A 122 -13.57 -5.37 15.93
N THR A 123 -12.60 -4.48 15.97
CA THR A 123 -11.32 -4.71 16.62
C THR A 123 -10.96 -3.53 17.52
N LYS A 124 -10.10 -3.78 18.51
CA LYS A 124 -9.48 -2.74 19.35
C LYS A 124 -8.14 -2.27 18.77
N GLN A 125 -7.68 -2.87 17.69
CA GLN A 125 -6.45 -2.47 17.03
C GLN A 125 -6.64 -1.11 16.37
N THR A 126 -5.59 -0.32 16.34
CA THR A 126 -5.54 1.04 15.79
C THR A 126 -4.28 1.26 14.97
N GLY A 127 -4.12 2.40 14.33
CA GLY A 127 -2.95 2.75 13.53
C GLY A 127 -3.05 2.30 12.08
N ALA A 128 -1.92 2.01 11.46
CA ALA A 128 -1.84 1.58 10.07
C ALA A 128 -2.49 0.21 9.87
N ILE A 129 -3.50 0.13 9.01
CA ILE A 129 -4.30 -1.09 8.80
C ILE A 129 -3.43 -2.26 8.36
N GLY A 130 -2.45 -2.00 7.51
CA GLY A 130 -1.54 -3.04 7.05
C GLY A 130 -0.78 -3.75 8.18
N ARG A 131 -0.51 -3.05 9.29
CA ARG A 131 0.17 -3.59 10.49
C ARG A 131 -0.77 -4.32 11.44
N MET A 132 -2.10 -4.19 11.30
CA MET A 132 -3.07 -4.88 12.14
C MET A 132 -3.04 -6.38 11.86
N LEU A 133 -3.35 -7.16 12.90
CA LEU A 133 -3.34 -8.63 12.83
C LEU A 133 -4.73 -9.17 12.54
N VAL A 134 -4.79 -10.22 11.75
CA VAL A 134 -5.99 -11.04 11.58
C VAL A 134 -6.34 -11.64 12.93
N ASP A 135 -7.47 -11.22 13.51
CA ASP A 135 -7.99 -11.64 14.79
C ASP A 135 -9.20 -12.60 14.65
N ASP A 136 -9.71 -13.08 15.79
CA ASP A 136 -10.81 -14.03 15.79
C ASP A 136 -12.11 -13.45 15.22
N HIS A 137 -12.37 -12.15 15.42
CA HIS A 137 -13.57 -11.53 14.85
C HIS A 137 -13.48 -11.43 13.32
N LEU A 138 -12.29 -11.12 12.77
CA LEU A 138 -12.09 -11.09 11.32
C LEU A 138 -12.24 -12.49 10.70
N LEU A 139 -11.75 -13.54 11.39
CA LEU A 139 -11.96 -14.93 10.96
C LEU A 139 -13.43 -15.35 11.03
N GLN A 140 -14.18 -14.88 12.03
CA GLN A 140 -15.62 -15.13 12.10
C GLN A 140 -16.35 -14.49 10.93
N LEU A 141 -16.03 -13.21 10.60
CA LEU A 141 -16.60 -12.54 9.44
C LEU A 141 -16.29 -13.29 8.12
N LEU A 142 -15.10 -13.85 8.01
CA LEU A 142 -14.73 -14.67 6.84
C LEU A 142 -15.53 -15.97 6.80
N GLN A 143 -15.73 -16.63 7.94
CA GLN A 143 -16.52 -17.86 8.04
C GLN A 143 -17.99 -17.62 7.69
N ASP A 144 -18.57 -16.49 8.10
CA ASP A 144 -19.94 -16.10 7.76
C ASP A 144 -20.14 -15.94 6.25
N LEU A 145 -19.07 -15.60 5.50
CA LEU A 145 -19.09 -15.50 4.04
C LEU A 145 -19.08 -16.85 3.33
N GLU A 146 -18.63 -17.93 3.95
CA GLU A 146 -18.39 -19.22 3.30
C GLU A 146 -19.66 -19.76 2.61
N GLY A 147 -20.77 -19.80 3.33
CA GLY A 147 -22.05 -20.27 2.78
C GLY A 147 -22.58 -19.43 1.62
N TYR A 148 -22.30 -18.13 1.64
CA TYR A 148 -22.71 -17.21 0.59
C TYR A 148 -21.90 -17.37 -0.71
N TRP A 149 -20.60 -17.56 -0.58
CA TRP A 149 -19.69 -17.63 -1.75
C TRP A 149 -19.69 -19.03 -2.39
N THR A 150 -19.74 -20.09 -1.58
CA THR A 150 -19.59 -21.48 -2.07
C THR A 150 -20.75 -21.95 -2.94
N VAL A 151 -21.91 -21.29 -2.85
CA VAL A 151 -23.07 -21.55 -3.72
C VAL A 151 -23.03 -20.80 -5.07
N LYS A 152 -22.08 -19.90 -5.26
CA LYS A 152 -21.91 -19.14 -6.52
C LYS A 152 -20.99 -19.89 -7.47
N PRO A 153 -21.20 -19.79 -8.81
CA PRO A 153 -20.22 -20.27 -9.78
C PRO A 153 -18.82 -19.67 -9.45
N GLU A 154 -17.79 -20.52 -9.47
CA GLU A 154 -16.39 -20.16 -9.14
C GLU A 154 -16.17 -19.60 -7.72
N GLY A 155 -17.23 -19.36 -6.94
CA GLY A 155 -17.16 -18.76 -5.62
C GLY A 155 -16.37 -19.59 -4.62
N LYS A 156 -16.45 -20.93 -4.69
CA LYS A 156 -15.68 -21.84 -3.84
C LYS A 156 -14.17 -21.64 -4.04
N GLY A 157 -13.71 -21.57 -5.28
CA GLY A 157 -12.27 -21.37 -5.58
C GLY A 157 -11.77 -20.02 -5.09
N ALA A 158 -12.54 -18.96 -5.31
CA ALA A 158 -12.21 -17.61 -4.82
C ALA A 158 -12.20 -17.55 -3.28
N PHE A 159 -13.16 -18.18 -2.62
CA PHE A 159 -13.23 -18.23 -1.17
C PHE A 159 -12.03 -18.95 -0.55
N GLU A 160 -11.62 -20.10 -1.10
CA GLU A 160 -10.45 -20.84 -0.62
C GLU A 160 -9.15 -20.02 -0.74
N ILE A 161 -8.99 -19.20 -1.78
CA ILE A 161 -7.86 -18.28 -1.92
C ILE A 161 -7.84 -17.26 -0.77
N ILE A 162 -8.99 -16.65 -0.48
CA ILE A 162 -9.10 -15.65 0.58
C ILE A 162 -8.86 -16.30 1.96
N LYS A 163 -9.49 -17.44 2.22
CA LYS A 163 -9.35 -18.21 3.46
C LYS A 163 -7.90 -18.65 3.72
N ALA A 164 -7.19 -19.04 2.68
CA ALA A 164 -5.78 -19.41 2.78
C ALA A 164 -4.86 -18.23 3.13
N ALA A 165 -5.23 -17.01 2.74
CA ALA A 165 -4.47 -15.80 3.00
C ALA A 165 -4.71 -15.23 4.40
N TYR A 166 -5.96 -15.20 4.84
CA TYR A 166 -6.33 -14.64 6.14
C TYR A 166 -6.19 -15.67 7.26
N LYS A 167 -4.98 -15.82 7.78
CA LYS A 167 -4.68 -16.71 8.92
C LYS A 167 -4.50 -15.91 10.19
N LYS A 168 -4.95 -16.44 11.33
CA LYS A 168 -4.80 -15.82 12.64
C LYS A 168 -3.33 -15.43 12.90
N GLY A 169 -3.13 -14.19 13.28
CA GLY A 169 -1.82 -13.64 13.59
C GLY A 169 -1.01 -13.14 12.39
N ASN A 170 -1.44 -13.40 11.15
CA ASN A 170 -0.85 -12.71 9.98
C ASN A 170 -1.21 -11.23 10.03
N THR A 171 -0.35 -10.37 9.50
CA THR A 171 -0.72 -8.97 9.27
C THR A 171 -1.72 -8.85 8.12
N ILE A 172 -2.48 -7.76 8.08
CA ILE A 172 -3.35 -7.46 6.93
C ILE A 172 -2.51 -7.26 5.66
N ASN A 173 -1.28 -6.74 5.79
CA ASN A 173 -0.33 -6.66 4.68
C ASN A 173 -0.04 -8.03 4.07
N ASP A 174 0.34 -9.00 4.90
CA ASP A 174 0.74 -10.33 4.43
C ASP A 174 -0.47 -11.09 3.86
N ALA A 175 -1.63 -10.97 4.52
CA ALA A 175 -2.87 -11.55 4.04
C ALA A 175 -3.26 -10.97 2.66
N THR A 176 -3.14 -9.65 2.49
CA THR A 176 -3.45 -8.99 1.21
C THR A 176 -2.43 -9.35 0.13
N LEU A 177 -1.12 -9.38 0.45
CA LEU A 177 -0.08 -9.80 -0.48
C LEU A 177 -0.34 -11.24 -0.97
N GLN A 178 -0.60 -12.18 -0.06
CA GLN A 178 -0.87 -13.58 -0.38
C GLN A 178 -2.12 -13.73 -1.24
N MET A 179 -3.21 -13.04 -0.89
CA MET A 179 -4.47 -13.05 -1.62
C MET A 179 -4.29 -12.52 -3.04
N VAL A 180 -3.71 -11.34 -3.19
CA VAL A 180 -3.50 -10.67 -4.49
C VAL A 180 -2.56 -11.49 -5.37
N HIS A 181 -1.48 -12.03 -4.79
CA HIS A 181 -0.57 -12.92 -5.52
C HIS A 181 -1.30 -14.17 -6.02
N SER A 182 -2.15 -14.78 -5.19
CA SER A 182 -2.90 -15.98 -5.58
C SER A 182 -3.89 -15.73 -6.72
N PHE A 183 -4.51 -14.56 -6.79
CA PHE A 183 -5.40 -14.20 -7.91
C PHE A 183 -4.63 -13.78 -9.17
N PHE A 184 -3.57 -13.00 -9.04
CA PHE A 184 -2.98 -12.25 -10.15
C PHE A 184 -1.50 -12.56 -10.44
N GLY A 185 -0.82 -13.35 -9.61
CA GLY A 185 0.58 -13.73 -9.81
C GLY A 185 0.82 -14.42 -11.14
N GLN A 186 -0.15 -15.23 -11.62
CA GLN A 186 -0.11 -15.86 -12.94
C GLN A 186 0.03 -14.87 -14.12
N TYR A 187 -0.33 -13.61 -13.90
CA TYR A 187 -0.18 -12.52 -14.87
C TYR A 187 1.09 -11.70 -14.65
N GLY A 188 1.92 -12.10 -13.68
CA GLY A 188 3.16 -11.40 -13.33
C GLY A 188 2.96 -10.10 -12.56
N LEU A 189 1.81 -9.90 -11.91
CA LEU A 189 1.56 -8.73 -11.06
C LEU A 189 2.50 -8.71 -9.87
N VAL A 190 3.27 -7.64 -9.72
CA VAL A 190 4.10 -7.39 -8.54
C VAL A 190 3.32 -6.56 -7.53
N VAL A 191 3.26 -7.01 -6.29
CA VAL A 191 2.69 -6.26 -5.16
C VAL A 191 3.82 -5.58 -4.42
N VAL A 192 3.70 -4.28 -4.16
CA VAL A 192 4.63 -3.50 -3.33
C VAL A 192 3.96 -3.19 -2.01
N GLN A 193 4.56 -3.64 -0.91
CA GLN A 193 4.24 -3.19 0.45
C GLN A 193 5.17 -2.01 0.77
N PRO A 194 4.69 -0.76 0.77
CA PRO A 194 5.54 0.41 0.91
C PRO A 194 5.98 0.70 2.34
N ASP A 195 5.32 0.09 3.32
CA ASP A 195 5.65 0.24 4.75
C ASP A 195 6.91 -0.58 5.11
N ASP A 196 8.03 -0.18 4.51
CA ASP A 196 9.35 -0.79 4.64
C ASP A 196 10.40 0.30 4.92
N ALA A 197 11.25 0.06 5.91
CA ALA A 197 12.25 1.04 6.36
C ALA A 197 13.23 1.44 5.24
N LYS A 198 13.64 0.50 4.36
CA LYS A 198 14.57 0.78 3.25
C LYS A 198 13.89 1.61 2.17
N LEU A 199 12.62 1.36 1.86
CA LEU A 199 11.87 2.19 0.91
C LEU A 199 11.66 3.60 1.46
N LYS A 200 11.27 3.72 2.72
CA LYS A 200 11.07 5.02 3.38
C LYS A 200 12.38 5.80 3.55
N SER A 201 13.50 5.12 3.72
CA SER A 201 14.81 5.78 3.79
C SER A 201 15.15 6.58 2.53
N LEU A 202 14.65 6.17 1.36
CA LEU A 202 14.80 6.90 0.12
C LEU A 202 14.04 8.23 0.10
N PHE A 203 13.10 8.41 1.00
CA PHE A 203 12.26 9.60 1.10
C PHE A 203 12.61 10.50 2.29
N VAL A 204 13.63 10.15 3.08
CA VAL A 204 14.04 10.88 4.30
C VAL A 204 14.35 12.34 4.01
N GLU A 205 15.08 12.65 2.94
CA GLU A 205 15.41 14.03 2.58
C GLU A 205 14.16 14.89 2.31
N VAL A 206 13.16 14.31 1.64
CA VAL A 206 11.89 14.98 1.34
C VAL A 206 11.09 15.19 2.62
N MET A 207 11.00 14.16 3.48
CA MET A 207 10.30 14.25 4.77
C MET A 207 11.00 15.25 5.70
N GLN A 208 12.33 15.29 5.72
CA GLN A 208 13.08 16.28 6.48
C GLN A 208 12.82 17.70 5.98
N LYS A 209 12.78 17.90 4.65
CA LYS A 209 12.42 19.19 4.06
C LYS A 209 11.00 19.60 4.44
N GLU A 210 10.05 18.67 4.44
CA GLU A 210 8.67 18.95 4.88
C GLU A 210 8.61 19.41 6.33
N LEU A 211 9.29 18.71 7.24
CA LEU A 211 9.36 19.07 8.65
C LEU A 211 9.99 20.46 8.89
N THR A 212 11.03 20.80 8.12
CA THR A 212 11.80 22.03 8.35
C THR A 212 11.21 23.25 7.66
N THR A 213 10.62 23.08 6.45
CA THR A 213 10.21 24.20 5.59
C THR A 213 8.71 24.22 5.27
N GLN A 214 7.97 23.15 5.56
CA GLN A 214 6.54 23.00 5.22
C GLN A 214 6.27 23.29 3.74
N PHE A 215 7.19 22.85 2.88
CA PHE A 215 7.22 23.25 1.46
C PHE A 215 5.97 22.80 0.69
N SER A 216 5.37 21.68 1.07
CA SER A 216 4.18 21.16 0.39
C SER A 216 2.99 22.09 0.59
N HIS A 217 2.78 22.58 1.82
CA HIS A 217 1.73 23.56 2.12
C HIS A 217 1.89 24.82 1.26
N ALA A 218 3.07 25.42 1.27
CA ALA A 218 3.35 26.62 0.47
C ALA A 218 3.11 26.38 -1.04
N SER A 219 3.50 25.20 -1.53
CA SER A 219 3.40 24.85 -2.97
C SER A 219 1.96 24.68 -3.46
N ILE A 220 1.04 24.22 -2.60
CA ILE A 220 -0.35 23.97 -3.02
C ILE A 220 -1.26 25.20 -2.90
N GLN A 221 -0.93 26.20 -2.07
CA GLN A 221 -1.77 27.37 -1.82
C GLN A 221 -2.22 28.10 -3.09
N PRO A 222 -1.36 28.38 -4.09
CA PRO A 222 -1.80 29.05 -5.32
C PRO A 222 -2.82 28.23 -6.11
N THR A 223 -2.72 26.90 -6.07
CA THR A 223 -3.67 26.00 -6.74
C THR A 223 -5.00 25.95 -5.99
N LEU A 224 -4.98 25.82 -4.67
CA LEU A 224 -6.19 25.86 -3.83
C LEU A 224 -6.96 27.16 -4.00
N LYS A 225 -6.26 28.30 -4.03
CA LYS A 225 -6.89 29.61 -4.25
C LYS A 225 -7.62 29.67 -5.59
N ARG A 226 -6.99 29.24 -6.70
CA ARG A 226 -7.64 29.21 -8.02
C ARG A 226 -8.79 28.22 -8.08
N LEU A 227 -8.64 27.06 -7.43
CA LEU A 227 -9.69 26.05 -7.40
C LEU A 227 -10.93 26.55 -6.68
N SER A 228 -10.77 27.26 -5.54
CA SER A 228 -11.86 27.79 -4.73
C SER A 228 -12.71 28.87 -5.43
N GLU A 229 -12.22 29.46 -6.52
CA GLU A 229 -12.97 30.45 -7.29
C GLU A 229 -14.17 29.83 -8.03
N ASN A 230 -14.09 28.54 -8.43
CA ASN A 230 -15.11 27.90 -9.26
C ASN A 230 -15.54 26.51 -8.74
N TYR A 231 -14.84 25.94 -7.76
CA TYR A 231 -15.07 24.58 -7.28
C TYR A 231 -15.02 24.53 -5.75
N HIS A 232 -15.72 23.57 -5.18
CA HIS A 232 -15.57 23.25 -3.75
C HIS A 232 -14.20 22.62 -3.50
N VAL A 233 -13.43 23.18 -2.56
CA VAL A 233 -12.17 22.60 -2.11
C VAL A 233 -12.47 21.54 -1.06
N GLN A 234 -12.28 20.28 -1.43
CA GLN A 234 -12.59 19.14 -0.56
C GLN A 234 -11.63 19.03 0.64
N THR A 235 -10.36 19.37 0.44
CA THR A 235 -9.35 19.29 1.49
C THR A 235 -8.41 20.47 1.43
N GLU A 236 -8.29 21.19 2.55
CA GLU A 236 -7.28 22.22 2.72
C GLU A 236 -5.91 21.60 3.01
N GLY A 237 -4.85 22.23 2.49
CA GLY A 237 -3.49 21.76 2.77
C GLY A 237 -3.12 22.02 4.23
N ARG A 238 -2.47 21.03 4.85
CA ARG A 238 -1.93 21.14 6.20
C ARG A 238 -0.52 21.71 6.17
N ALA A 239 -0.07 22.30 7.29
CA ALA A 239 1.28 22.82 7.41
C ALA A 239 2.33 21.70 7.26
N ILE A 240 2.09 20.53 7.86
CA ILE A 240 2.94 19.34 7.76
C ILE A 240 2.08 18.18 7.25
N ASN A 241 2.50 17.56 6.14
CA ASN A 241 1.81 16.44 5.53
C ASN A 241 2.54 15.12 5.84
N LEU A 242 2.80 14.89 7.13
CA LEU A 242 3.40 13.66 7.64
C LEU A 242 2.61 13.13 8.82
N PHE A 243 2.56 11.81 8.92
CA PHE A 243 2.08 11.08 10.08
C PHE A 243 3.25 10.42 10.80
N TYR A 244 3.12 10.25 12.11
CA TYR A 244 4.02 9.46 12.94
C TYR A 244 3.37 8.12 13.26
N LEU A 245 4.10 7.04 12.96
CA LEU A 245 3.66 5.66 13.15
C LEU A 245 4.53 5.01 14.22
N LYS A 246 3.98 4.82 15.41
CA LYS A 246 4.67 4.09 16.47
C LYS A 246 3.67 3.24 17.23
N ASP A 247 4.08 2.02 17.54
CA ASP A 247 3.20 1.03 18.20
C ASP A 247 1.90 0.85 17.38
N ALA A 248 0.75 1.00 18.01
CA ALA A 248 -0.56 0.93 17.39
C ALA A 248 -1.12 2.30 16.95
N ASN A 249 -0.26 3.30 16.69
CA ASN A 249 -0.69 4.67 16.35
C ASN A 249 -0.27 5.06 14.95
N ARG A 250 -1.09 5.87 14.30
CA ARG A 250 -0.79 6.64 13.08
C ARG A 250 -1.43 8.02 13.26
N ASN A 251 -0.67 8.95 13.79
CA ASN A 251 -1.17 10.25 14.19
C ASN A 251 -0.43 11.36 13.44
N ARG A 252 -1.13 12.45 13.17
CA ARG A 252 -0.57 13.61 12.47
C ARG A 252 0.56 14.24 13.29
N ILE A 253 1.53 14.80 12.57
CA ILE A 253 2.54 15.67 13.15
C ILE A 253 2.10 17.12 12.96
N GLU A 254 2.05 17.89 14.04
CA GLU A 254 1.77 19.32 14.02
C GLU A 254 2.90 20.09 14.70
N LYS A 255 3.18 21.31 14.23
CA LYS A 255 4.19 22.19 14.81
C LYS A 255 3.52 23.32 15.56
N SER A 256 3.88 23.51 16.83
CA SER A 256 3.44 24.62 17.67
C SER A 256 4.67 25.30 18.30
N GLY A 257 4.97 26.51 17.87
CA GLY A 257 6.23 27.17 18.24
C GLY A 257 7.45 26.36 17.78
N GLU A 258 8.32 26.01 18.74
CA GLU A 258 9.54 25.24 18.47
C GLU A 258 9.36 23.71 18.58
N LEU A 259 8.16 23.23 18.99
CA LEU A 259 7.90 21.83 19.22
C LEU A 259 7.03 21.21 18.11
N PHE A 260 7.36 19.97 17.80
CA PHE A 260 6.55 19.08 16.98
C PHE A 260 5.78 18.13 17.89
N SER A 261 4.46 18.14 17.79
CA SER A 261 3.57 17.30 18.59
C SER A 261 2.92 16.24 17.70
N VAL A 262 2.86 15.01 18.20
CA VAL A 262 2.09 13.93 17.59
C VAL A 262 0.67 14.00 18.16
N VAL A 263 -0.28 14.38 17.34
CA VAL A 263 -1.68 14.66 17.73
C VAL A 263 -2.30 13.43 18.45
N ASP A 264 -3.10 13.71 19.48
CA ASP A 264 -3.77 12.69 20.32
C ASP A 264 -2.81 11.77 21.09
N THR A 265 -1.54 12.22 21.28
CA THR A 265 -0.55 11.52 22.09
C THR A 265 0.23 12.51 22.98
N ASN A 266 1.04 11.97 23.89
CA ASN A 266 1.97 12.77 24.70
C ASN A 266 3.37 12.89 24.06
N ILE A 267 3.52 12.50 22.78
CA ILE A 267 4.81 12.51 22.09
C ILE A 267 5.07 13.91 21.54
N GLN A 268 6.19 14.47 21.94
CA GLN A 268 6.68 15.76 21.45
C GLN A 268 8.17 15.68 21.12
N PHE A 269 8.60 16.47 20.17
CA PHE A 269 9.99 16.54 19.72
C PHE A 269 10.38 18.00 19.51
N THR A 270 11.61 18.34 19.82
CA THR A 270 12.30 19.47 19.22
C THR A 270 12.63 19.18 17.76
N GLN A 271 13.00 20.20 17.00
CA GLN A 271 13.39 20.00 15.58
C GLN A 271 14.58 19.05 15.44
N THR A 272 15.56 19.13 16.32
CA THR A 272 16.73 18.22 16.30
C THR A 272 16.33 16.78 16.60
N GLU A 273 15.45 16.57 17.57
CA GLU A 273 14.98 15.24 17.95
C GLU A 273 14.14 14.59 16.85
N ILE A 274 13.19 15.31 16.23
CA ILE A 274 12.34 14.71 15.19
C ILE A 274 13.14 14.36 13.91
N ILE A 275 14.16 15.17 13.58
CA ILE A 275 15.05 14.88 12.45
C ILE A 275 15.90 13.65 12.76
N LYS A 276 16.42 13.54 13.96
CA LYS A 276 17.18 12.36 14.40
C LYS A 276 16.30 11.10 14.40
N GLU A 277 15.07 11.20 14.91
CA GLU A 277 14.09 10.12 14.89
C GLU A 277 13.79 9.65 13.45
N LEU A 278 13.58 10.60 12.52
CA LEU A 278 13.36 10.31 11.11
C LEU A 278 14.56 9.59 10.45
N GLN A 279 15.77 9.99 10.77
CA GLN A 279 17.00 9.40 10.22
C GLN A 279 17.24 7.98 10.72
N ILE A 280 16.92 7.71 11.99
CA ILE A 280 17.15 6.39 12.62
C ILE A 280 15.98 5.43 12.29
N TYR A 281 14.74 5.93 12.28
CA TYR A 281 13.52 5.14 12.18
C TYR A 281 12.59 5.69 11.07
N PRO A 282 12.99 5.64 9.79
CA PRO A 282 12.19 6.17 8.69
C PRO A 282 10.82 5.47 8.56
N ASP A 283 10.71 4.21 9.00
CA ASP A 283 9.45 3.44 9.06
C ASP A 283 8.42 3.98 10.05
N ARG A 284 8.84 4.89 10.96
CA ARG A 284 7.92 5.62 11.84
C ARG A 284 7.31 6.85 11.22
N PHE A 285 7.62 7.17 9.98
CA PHE A 285 7.05 8.31 9.27
C PHE A 285 6.32 7.86 8.02
N SER A 286 5.17 8.48 7.76
CA SER A 286 4.36 8.22 6.58
C SER A 286 3.96 9.55 5.93
N PRO A 287 4.25 9.75 4.65
CA PRO A 287 3.66 10.85 3.88
C PRO A 287 2.14 10.71 3.82
N ASN A 288 1.45 11.85 3.77
CA ASN A 288 -0.01 11.88 3.60
C ASN A 288 -0.36 11.92 2.11
#